data_fb5d119864979c41269239e86554ccd5
#
_entry.id   fb5d119864979c41269239e86554ccd5
#
_cell.length_a   1.000
_cell.length_b   1.000
_cell.length_c   1.000
_cell.angle_alpha   90.00
_cell.angle_beta   90.00
_cell.angle_gamma   90.00
#
_symmetry.space_group_name_H-M   'P 1'
#
loop_
_entity.id
_entity.type
_entity.pdbx_description
1 polymer ?
#
loop_
_entity_poly.entity_id
_entity_poly.type
_entity_poly.pdbx_seq_one_letter_code
_entity_poly.pdbx_strand_id
1 'polypeptide(L)'
;KVLSSLHNAGIEVLEYCELDTVDIDDIIRIAFALPNSTQAVIGLGGGKVIDAAKYMGFLRKLPFISVPTSASSDGFSSASASLLINKRRSSVPARMAYGIIVDTDVIKSAPEKFLYSGIGDMVSKITSLYDWQFEAEHGAAQVNDFAMMIAKKAVNSFVRTPFETIHDRLFLK
;
A
#
# COMPACT_ATOMS: atom_id res chain seq x y z
N LYS A 1 -12.95 -17.66 -1.02
CA LYS A 1 -11.61 -18.27 -1.13
C LYS A 1 -10.71 -17.83 0.04
N VAL A 2 -10.44 -16.50 0.23
CA VAL A 2 -9.59 -16.02 1.34
C VAL A 2 -10.17 -16.37 2.71
N LEU A 3 -11.46 -16.09 2.97
CA LEU A 3 -12.12 -16.42 4.23
C LEU A 3 -12.03 -17.93 4.55
N SER A 4 -12.23 -18.79 3.54
CA SER A 4 -12.09 -20.24 3.70
C SER A 4 -10.65 -20.64 4.04
N SER A 5 -9.66 -19.99 3.43
CA SER A 5 -8.24 -20.24 3.72
C SER A 5 -7.86 -19.82 5.13
N LEU A 6 -8.35 -18.68 5.62
CA LEU A 6 -8.14 -18.22 6.99
C LEU A 6 -8.76 -19.20 8.00
N HIS A 7 -10.00 -19.61 7.76
CA HIS A 7 -10.67 -20.61 8.60
C HIS A 7 -9.90 -21.93 8.66
N ASN A 8 -9.45 -22.44 7.51
CA ASN A 8 -8.67 -23.69 7.44
C ASN A 8 -7.32 -23.58 8.16
N ALA A 9 -6.77 -22.35 8.28
CA ALA A 9 -5.56 -22.07 9.04
C ALA A 9 -5.83 -21.81 10.53
N GLY A 10 -7.06 -21.99 11.02
CA GLY A 10 -7.44 -21.74 12.40
C GLY A 10 -7.52 -20.26 12.77
N ILE A 11 -7.64 -19.38 11.79
CA ILE A 11 -7.78 -17.93 12.00
C ILE A 11 -9.25 -17.58 12.00
N GLU A 12 -9.72 -17.06 13.11
CA GLU A 12 -11.09 -16.59 13.27
C GLU A 12 -11.24 -15.18 12.67
N VAL A 13 -12.22 -14.99 11.81
CA VAL A 13 -12.60 -13.69 11.26
C VAL A 13 -13.74 -13.13 12.10
N LEU A 14 -13.40 -12.17 12.97
CA LEU A 14 -14.36 -11.56 13.90
C LEU A 14 -15.29 -10.57 13.22
N GLU A 15 -14.79 -9.84 12.23
CA GLU A 15 -15.52 -8.82 11.49
C GLU A 15 -15.07 -8.79 10.04
N TYR A 16 -16.01 -8.54 9.15
CA TYR A 16 -15.77 -8.38 7.71
C TYR A 16 -16.62 -7.23 7.19
N CYS A 17 -16.00 -6.30 6.48
CA CYS A 17 -16.71 -5.21 5.82
C CYS A 17 -16.18 -4.96 4.42
N GLU A 18 -17.06 -4.56 3.52
CA GLU A 18 -16.72 -4.01 2.22
C GLU A 18 -16.61 -2.49 2.34
N LEU A 19 -15.56 -1.93 1.74
CA LEU A 19 -15.29 -0.49 1.83
C LEU A 19 -15.59 0.20 0.50
N ASP A 20 -16.60 1.05 0.52
CA ASP A 20 -16.96 1.90 -0.62
C ASP A 20 -16.31 3.29 -0.53
N THR A 21 -15.93 3.70 0.67
CA THR A 21 -15.37 5.02 0.97
C THR A 21 -13.97 4.94 1.57
N VAL A 22 -13.23 6.02 1.42
CA VAL A 22 -11.97 6.28 2.14
C VAL A 22 -12.06 7.60 2.92
N ASP A 23 -13.29 8.02 3.28
CA ASP A 23 -13.50 9.16 4.16
C ASP A 23 -12.95 8.84 5.56
N ILE A 24 -12.17 9.77 6.10
CA ILE A 24 -11.46 9.52 7.36
C ILE A 24 -12.41 9.29 8.53
N ASP A 25 -13.55 9.98 8.57
CA ASP A 25 -14.51 9.86 9.67
C ASP A 25 -15.18 8.48 9.64
N ASP A 26 -15.51 7.97 8.46
CA ASP A 26 -16.02 6.61 8.30
C ASP A 26 -15.01 5.55 8.73
N ILE A 27 -13.74 5.73 8.32
CA ILE A 27 -12.67 4.79 8.70
C ILE A 27 -12.41 4.80 10.20
N ILE A 28 -12.44 5.96 10.83
CA ILE A 28 -12.33 6.09 12.30
C ILE A 28 -13.47 5.36 12.98
N ARG A 29 -14.70 5.58 12.53
CA ARG A 29 -15.91 4.93 13.09
C ARG A 29 -15.80 3.41 12.99
N ILE A 30 -15.43 2.87 11.83
CA ILE A 30 -15.22 1.42 11.63
C ILE A 30 -14.11 0.90 12.53
N ALA A 31 -12.98 1.61 12.60
CA ALA A 31 -11.84 1.19 13.42
C ALA A 31 -12.23 1.03 14.90
N PHE A 32 -12.99 1.97 15.46
CA PHE A 32 -13.38 1.93 16.85
C PHE A 32 -14.61 1.05 17.14
N ALA A 33 -15.33 0.61 16.09
CA ALA A 33 -16.38 -0.41 16.20
C ALA A 33 -15.83 -1.85 16.24
N LEU A 34 -14.56 -2.06 15.84
CA LEU A 34 -13.96 -3.40 15.87
C LEU A 34 -13.97 -3.99 17.29
N PRO A 35 -14.26 -5.30 17.44
CA PRO A 35 -14.21 -5.98 18.72
C PRO A 35 -12.87 -5.79 19.45
N ASN A 36 -12.90 -5.71 20.78
CA ASN A 36 -11.69 -5.55 21.58
C ASN A 36 -10.73 -6.77 21.47
N SER A 37 -11.26 -7.93 21.12
CA SER A 37 -10.50 -9.16 20.88
C SER A 37 -9.78 -9.18 19.53
N THR A 38 -9.98 -8.17 18.68
CA THR A 38 -9.29 -8.10 17.37
C THR A 38 -7.78 -8.04 17.56
N GLN A 39 -7.06 -8.95 16.92
CA GLN A 39 -5.60 -9.07 17.02
C GLN A 39 -4.85 -8.53 15.81
N ALA A 40 -5.49 -8.45 14.65
CA ALA A 40 -4.91 -7.94 13.41
C ALA A 40 -5.99 -7.38 12.48
N VAL A 41 -5.56 -6.54 11.55
CA VAL A 41 -6.39 -6.03 10.45
C VAL A 41 -5.82 -6.52 9.14
N ILE A 42 -6.66 -7.10 8.28
CA ILE A 42 -6.27 -7.54 6.93
C ILE A 42 -6.95 -6.63 5.91
N GLY A 43 -6.16 -5.96 5.08
CA GLY A 43 -6.67 -5.21 3.94
C GLY A 43 -6.52 -6.03 2.65
N LEU A 44 -7.63 -6.53 2.13
CA LEU A 44 -7.67 -7.30 0.88
C LEU A 44 -8.34 -6.44 -0.21
N GLY A 45 -7.56 -5.94 -1.16
CA GLY A 45 -8.14 -5.13 -2.23
C GLY A 45 -7.16 -4.21 -2.93
N GLY A 46 -7.68 -3.24 -3.67
CA GLY A 46 -6.89 -2.16 -4.27
C GLY A 46 -6.46 -1.10 -3.25
N GLY A 47 -5.75 -0.07 -3.72
CA GLY A 47 -5.14 0.95 -2.87
C GLY A 47 -6.08 1.60 -1.85
N LYS A 48 -7.35 1.83 -2.18
CA LYS A 48 -8.34 2.39 -1.25
C LYS A 48 -8.54 1.50 -0.01
N VAL A 49 -8.74 0.21 -0.24
CA VAL A 49 -8.97 -0.77 0.85
C VAL A 49 -7.69 -0.93 1.68
N ILE A 50 -6.54 -0.99 1.01
CA ILE A 50 -5.24 -1.08 1.67
C ILE A 50 -5.00 0.13 2.58
N ASP A 51 -5.23 1.35 2.10
CA ASP A 51 -5.02 2.57 2.88
C ASP A 51 -5.99 2.67 4.08
N ALA A 52 -7.24 2.33 3.88
CA ALA A 52 -8.24 2.29 4.94
C ALA A 52 -7.88 1.27 6.03
N ALA A 53 -7.57 0.03 5.65
CA ALA A 53 -7.20 -1.03 6.59
C ALA A 53 -5.89 -0.72 7.32
N LYS A 54 -4.90 -0.15 6.63
CA LYS A 54 -3.64 0.33 7.19
C LYS A 54 -3.90 1.38 8.28
N TYR A 55 -4.77 2.35 7.99
CA TYR A 55 -5.09 3.41 8.94
C TYR A 55 -5.89 2.89 10.14
N MET A 56 -6.83 1.95 9.92
CA MET A 56 -7.52 1.26 11.02
C MET A 56 -6.55 0.52 11.95
N GLY A 57 -5.61 -0.24 11.39
CA GLY A 57 -4.56 -0.91 12.15
C GLY A 57 -3.70 0.09 12.94
N PHE A 58 -3.35 1.22 12.33
CA PHE A 58 -2.61 2.30 12.98
C PHE A 58 -3.36 2.89 14.18
N LEU A 59 -4.63 3.26 14.03
CA LEU A 59 -5.46 3.82 15.09
C LEU A 59 -5.62 2.86 16.26
N ARG A 60 -5.84 1.58 16.00
CA ARG A 60 -6.04 0.53 17.00
C ARG A 60 -4.74 -0.05 17.53
N LYS A 61 -3.58 0.38 17.01
CA LYS A 61 -2.24 -0.18 17.32
C LYS A 61 -2.14 -1.70 17.06
N LEU A 62 -2.88 -2.17 16.05
CA LEU A 62 -2.91 -3.56 15.63
C LEU A 62 -1.95 -3.81 14.46
N PRO A 63 -1.39 -5.03 14.32
CA PRO A 63 -0.72 -5.45 13.11
C PRO A 63 -1.65 -5.31 11.90
N PHE A 64 -1.13 -4.77 10.80
CA PHE A 64 -1.83 -4.68 9.52
C PHE A 64 -1.17 -5.63 8.52
N ILE A 65 -1.98 -6.48 7.90
CA ILE A 65 -1.56 -7.37 6.80
C ILE A 65 -2.11 -6.82 5.49
N SER A 66 -1.22 -6.56 4.55
CA SER A 66 -1.57 -6.05 3.23
C SER A 66 -1.70 -7.18 2.21
N VAL A 67 -2.86 -7.29 1.55
CA VAL A 67 -3.12 -8.27 0.49
C VAL A 67 -3.62 -7.52 -0.76
N PRO A 68 -2.69 -6.89 -1.52
CA PRO A 68 -3.08 -6.10 -2.69
C PRO A 68 -3.62 -6.99 -3.82
N THR A 69 -4.70 -6.54 -4.45
CA THR A 69 -5.29 -7.17 -5.64
C THR A 69 -4.96 -6.43 -6.93
N SER A 70 -4.18 -5.35 -6.86
CA SER A 70 -3.66 -4.62 -8.00
C SER A 70 -2.33 -3.96 -7.65
N ALA A 71 -1.47 -3.78 -8.63
CA ALA A 71 -0.18 -3.10 -8.51
C ALA A 71 -0.27 -1.65 -9.02
N SER A 72 -1.23 -0.87 -8.53
CA SER A 72 -1.48 0.49 -9.03
C SER A 72 -0.59 1.57 -8.39
N SER A 73 0.07 1.26 -7.28
CA SER A 73 1.04 2.12 -6.58
C SER A 73 1.79 1.30 -5.54
N ASP A 74 2.82 1.89 -4.92
CA ASP A 74 3.55 1.30 -3.79
C ASP A 74 2.82 1.45 -2.43
N GLY A 75 1.62 1.99 -2.42
CA GLY A 75 0.82 2.23 -1.20
C GLY A 75 0.65 1.03 -0.29
N PHE A 76 0.68 -0.19 -0.84
CA PHE A 76 0.57 -1.43 -0.06
C PHE A 76 1.78 -1.67 0.88
N SER A 77 2.91 -1.01 0.65
CA SER A 77 4.15 -1.13 1.44
C SER A 77 4.54 0.16 2.15
N SER A 78 3.85 1.28 1.89
CA SER A 78 4.19 2.59 2.47
C SER A 78 3.73 2.74 3.93
N ALA A 79 4.34 3.71 4.64
CA ALA A 79 3.99 4.06 6.01
C ALA A 79 2.92 5.16 6.11
N SER A 80 2.34 5.58 5.00
CA SER A 80 1.28 6.58 4.93
C SER A 80 0.01 6.00 4.32
N ALA A 81 -1.12 6.62 4.57
CA ALA A 81 -2.40 6.29 3.97
C ALA A 81 -3.00 7.52 3.28
N SER A 82 -3.57 7.33 2.09
CA SER A 82 -4.23 8.39 1.32
C SER A 82 -5.74 8.33 1.55
N LEU A 83 -6.24 9.22 2.39
CA LEU A 83 -7.65 9.26 2.79
C LEU A 83 -8.33 10.56 2.32
N LEU A 84 -9.66 10.60 2.38
CA LEU A 84 -10.43 11.82 2.17
C LEU A 84 -10.62 12.53 3.50
N ILE A 85 -10.19 13.79 3.58
CA ILE A 85 -10.43 14.71 4.69
C ILE A 85 -11.16 15.91 4.11
N ASN A 86 -12.36 16.18 4.56
CA ASN A 86 -13.20 17.24 4.00
C ASN A 86 -13.31 17.16 2.46
N LYS A 87 -13.53 15.96 1.93
CA LYS A 87 -13.63 15.65 0.50
C LYS A 87 -12.35 15.90 -0.32
N ARG A 88 -11.22 16.17 0.32
CA ARG A 88 -9.92 16.34 -0.33
C ARG A 88 -9.00 15.17 0.00
N ARG A 89 -8.30 14.65 -1.01
CA ARG A 89 -7.28 13.64 -0.79
C ARG A 89 -6.12 14.22 0.00
N SER A 90 -5.80 13.55 1.10
CA SER A 90 -4.71 13.94 2.00
C SER A 90 -3.93 12.70 2.41
N SER A 91 -2.61 12.83 2.46
CA SER A 91 -1.74 11.80 3.00
C SER A 91 -1.67 11.96 4.51
N VAL A 92 -1.99 10.92 5.24
CA VAL A 92 -1.92 10.88 6.70
C VAL A 92 -0.87 9.87 7.16
N PRO A 93 -0.17 10.14 8.27
CA PRO A 93 0.74 9.16 8.86
C PRO A 93 0.00 7.87 9.22
N ALA A 94 0.65 6.75 8.96
CA ALA A 94 0.18 5.43 9.35
C ALA A 94 1.38 4.57 9.76
N ARG A 95 1.29 3.26 9.60
CA ARG A 95 2.39 2.34 9.87
C ARG A 95 2.55 1.38 8.70
N MET A 96 3.78 1.00 8.42
CA MET A 96 4.06 -0.05 7.42
C MET A 96 3.33 -1.34 7.77
N ALA A 97 2.98 -2.11 6.75
CA ALA A 97 2.39 -3.42 6.94
C ALA A 97 3.32 -4.34 7.73
N TYR A 98 2.76 -5.11 8.64
CA TYR A 98 3.47 -6.18 9.36
C TYR A 98 3.85 -7.32 8.42
N GLY A 99 3.00 -7.57 7.42
CA GLY A 99 3.23 -8.53 6.36
C GLY A 99 2.51 -8.13 5.08
N ILE A 100 3.07 -8.50 3.95
CA ILE A 100 2.51 -8.25 2.62
C ILE A 100 2.40 -9.60 1.90
N ILE A 101 1.21 -9.92 1.43
CA ILE A 101 0.94 -11.14 0.68
C ILE A 101 0.55 -10.74 -0.73
N VAL A 102 1.40 -11.06 -1.69
CA VAL A 102 1.20 -10.74 -3.11
C VAL A 102 0.93 -12.01 -3.90
N ASP A 103 -0.28 -12.12 -4.43
CA ASP A 103 -0.63 -13.14 -5.42
C ASP A 103 -0.52 -12.54 -6.82
N THR A 104 0.52 -12.93 -7.55
CA THR A 104 0.79 -12.40 -8.89
C THR A 104 -0.28 -12.80 -9.90
N ASP A 105 -0.98 -13.92 -9.71
CA ASP A 105 -2.05 -14.34 -10.61
C ASP A 105 -3.31 -13.48 -10.42
N VAL A 106 -3.56 -13.06 -9.17
CA VAL A 106 -4.62 -12.07 -8.86
C VAL A 106 -4.26 -10.70 -9.46
N ILE A 107 -3.05 -10.22 -9.28
CA ILE A 107 -2.61 -8.94 -9.83
C ILE A 107 -2.67 -8.93 -11.36
N LYS A 108 -2.30 -10.03 -12.01
CA LYS A 108 -2.42 -10.20 -13.48
C LYS A 108 -3.85 -10.11 -13.97
N SER A 109 -4.82 -10.54 -13.18
CA SER A 109 -6.24 -10.47 -13.54
C SER A 109 -6.86 -9.08 -13.37
N ALA A 110 -6.13 -8.16 -12.73
CA ALA A 110 -6.57 -6.78 -12.56
C ALA A 110 -6.56 -6.03 -13.91
N PRO A 111 -7.41 -5.01 -14.10
CA PRO A 111 -7.38 -4.19 -15.29
C PRO A 111 -6.00 -3.57 -15.54
N GLU A 112 -5.50 -3.65 -16.78
CA GLU A 112 -4.15 -3.19 -17.19
C GLU A 112 -3.84 -1.76 -16.77
N LYS A 113 -4.86 -0.89 -16.74
CA LYS A 113 -4.67 0.49 -16.28
C LYS A 113 -4.03 0.61 -14.89
N PHE A 114 -4.22 -0.39 -14.03
CA PHE A 114 -3.60 -0.41 -12.71
C PHE A 114 -2.12 -0.77 -12.78
N LEU A 115 -1.72 -1.62 -13.70
CA LEU A 115 -0.29 -1.89 -13.97
C LEU A 115 0.39 -0.64 -14.53
N TYR A 116 -0.22 0.03 -15.51
CA TYR A 116 0.32 1.30 -16.03
C TYR A 116 0.42 2.38 -14.95
N SER A 117 -0.55 2.45 -14.05
CA SER A 117 -0.50 3.35 -12.91
C SER A 117 0.68 3.04 -11.99
N GLY A 118 0.93 1.75 -11.68
CA GLY A 118 2.08 1.32 -10.88
C GLY A 118 3.42 1.61 -11.54
N ILE A 119 3.53 1.42 -12.86
CA ILE A 119 4.71 1.82 -13.64
C ILE A 119 4.94 3.32 -13.52
N GLY A 120 3.88 4.13 -13.70
CA GLY A 120 3.94 5.58 -13.52
C GLY A 120 4.40 5.98 -12.11
N ASP A 121 3.90 5.30 -11.09
CA ASP A 121 4.31 5.51 -9.70
C ASP A 121 5.80 5.20 -9.49
N MET A 122 6.31 4.12 -10.05
CA MET A 122 7.74 3.80 -10.00
C MET A 122 8.61 4.81 -10.77
N VAL A 123 8.17 5.23 -11.95
CA VAL A 123 8.89 6.24 -12.76
C VAL A 123 8.91 7.59 -12.04
N SER A 124 7.84 7.98 -11.37
CA SER A 124 7.77 9.23 -10.61
C SER A 124 8.81 9.33 -9.50
N LYS A 125 9.31 8.19 -8.99
CA LYS A 125 10.39 8.17 -7.98
C LYS A 125 11.70 8.77 -8.51
N ILE A 126 11.93 8.74 -9.83
CA ILE A 126 13.13 9.34 -10.45
C ILE A 126 13.11 10.86 -10.21
N THR A 127 11.98 11.51 -10.52
CA THR A 127 11.82 12.96 -10.32
C THR A 127 11.78 13.31 -8.83
N SER A 128 11.05 12.54 -8.03
CA SER A 128 10.95 12.79 -6.58
C SER A 128 12.31 12.71 -5.87
N LEU A 129 13.19 11.79 -6.28
CA LEU A 129 14.55 11.70 -5.72
C LEU A 129 15.41 12.89 -6.12
N TYR A 130 15.23 13.38 -7.34
CA TYR A 130 15.92 14.57 -7.83
C TYR A 130 15.43 15.83 -7.07
N ASP A 131 14.13 15.99 -6.93
CA ASP A 131 13.53 17.12 -6.20
C ASP A 131 13.98 17.13 -4.74
N TRP A 132 13.99 15.96 -4.08
CA TRP A 132 14.45 15.86 -2.69
C TRP A 132 15.93 16.24 -2.53
N GLN A 133 16.78 15.83 -3.46
CA GLN A 133 18.18 16.23 -3.47
C GLN A 133 18.32 17.74 -3.71
N PHE A 134 17.58 18.28 -4.65
CA PHE A 134 17.55 19.72 -4.94
C PHE A 134 17.12 20.55 -3.72
N GLU A 135 16.04 20.14 -3.04
CA GLU A 135 15.58 20.79 -1.80
C GLU A 135 16.66 20.76 -0.70
N ALA A 136 17.40 19.67 -0.57
CA ALA A 136 18.47 19.56 0.41
C ALA A 136 19.64 20.48 0.10
N GLU A 137 20.04 20.60 -1.17
CA GLU A 137 21.09 21.50 -1.62
C GLU A 137 20.74 22.99 -1.38
N HIS A 138 19.44 23.31 -1.33
CA HIS A 138 18.91 24.64 -1.04
C HIS A 138 18.49 24.84 0.43
N GLY A 139 18.78 23.88 1.30
CA GLY A 139 18.49 23.98 2.73
C GLY A 139 16.99 23.86 3.09
N ALA A 140 16.14 23.43 2.16
CA ALA A 140 14.71 23.28 2.36
C ALA A 140 14.31 21.91 2.94
N ALA A 141 15.18 20.90 2.81
CA ALA A 141 14.94 19.55 3.34
C ALA A 141 16.24 18.93 3.88
N GLN A 142 16.09 17.84 4.65
CA GLN A 142 17.20 16.96 5.00
C GLN A 142 17.10 15.67 4.22
N VAL A 143 18.17 15.24 3.58
CA VAL A 143 18.26 13.95 2.90
C VAL A 143 18.88 12.92 3.84
N ASN A 144 18.26 11.76 3.92
CA ASN A 144 18.84 10.57 4.52
C ASN A 144 19.53 9.76 3.42
N ASP A 145 20.86 9.69 3.45
CA ASP A 145 21.67 9.03 2.42
C ASP A 145 21.31 7.56 2.22
N PHE A 146 20.99 6.86 3.31
CA PHE A 146 20.58 5.47 3.24
C PHE A 146 19.23 5.31 2.53
N ALA A 147 18.25 6.15 2.87
CA ALA A 147 16.95 6.14 2.21
C ALA A 147 17.07 6.48 0.71
N MET A 148 17.89 7.48 0.38
CA MET A 148 18.21 7.87 -0.99
C MET A 148 18.85 6.70 -1.76
N MET A 149 19.80 6.01 -1.17
CA MET A 149 20.49 4.86 -1.78
C MET A 149 19.50 3.71 -2.07
N ILE A 150 18.63 3.37 -1.10
CA ILE A 150 17.65 2.29 -1.27
C ILE A 150 16.63 2.66 -2.34
N ALA A 151 16.13 3.89 -2.34
CA ALA A 151 15.18 4.35 -3.35
C ALA A 151 15.80 4.35 -4.76
N LYS A 152 17.02 4.85 -4.92
CA LYS A 152 17.78 4.78 -6.20
C LYS A 152 17.98 3.33 -6.65
N LYS A 153 18.30 2.41 -5.73
CA LYS A 153 18.46 0.99 -6.05
C LYS A 153 17.15 0.38 -6.55
N ALA A 154 16.02 0.66 -5.89
CA ALA A 154 14.71 0.16 -6.28
C ALA A 154 14.33 0.62 -7.70
N VAL A 155 14.45 1.93 -7.98
CA VAL A 155 14.19 2.50 -9.31
C VAL A 155 15.11 1.88 -10.38
N ASN A 156 16.40 1.79 -10.11
CA ASN A 156 17.37 1.21 -11.06
C ASN A 156 17.09 -0.27 -11.33
N SER A 157 16.68 -1.04 -10.32
CA SER A 157 16.28 -2.44 -10.49
C SER A 157 15.08 -2.55 -11.40
N PHE A 158 14.06 -1.71 -11.20
CA PHE A 158 12.87 -1.67 -12.05
C PHE A 158 13.23 -1.31 -13.51
N VAL A 159 13.95 -0.20 -13.73
CA VAL A 159 14.28 0.30 -15.08
C VAL A 159 15.19 -0.66 -15.86
N ARG A 160 16.05 -1.41 -15.18
CA ARG A 160 17.00 -2.35 -15.80
C ARG A 160 16.49 -3.78 -15.90
N THR A 161 15.34 -4.10 -15.33
CA THR A 161 14.79 -5.45 -15.41
C THR A 161 14.22 -5.69 -16.82
N PRO A 162 14.77 -6.64 -17.59
CA PRO A 162 14.22 -6.99 -18.89
C PRO A 162 12.87 -7.70 -18.69
N PHE A 163 11.88 -7.31 -19.49
CA PHE A 163 10.59 -7.98 -19.56
C PHE A 163 10.04 -7.90 -20.98
N GLU A 164 9.37 -8.94 -21.42
CA GLU A 164 8.75 -8.97 -22.75
C GLU A 164 7.40 -8.30 -22.77
N THR A 165 6.64 -8.44 -21.65
CA THR A 165 5.34 -7.82 -21.49
C THR A 165 5.15 -7.37 -20.03
N ILE A 166 4.20 -6.43 -19.81
CA ILE A 166 3.80 -5.99 -18.47
C ILE A 166 3.16 -7.11 -17.64
N HIS A 167 2.84 -8.23 -18.25
CA HIS A 167 2.28 -9.40 -17.60
C HIS A 167 3.34 -10.44 -17.26
N ASP A 168 4.62 -10.18 -17.53
CA ASP A 168 5.71 -11.07 -17.15
C ASP A 168 5.72 -11.24 -15.62
N ARG A 169 5.80 -12.50 -15.19
CA ARG A 169 5.78 -12.85 -13.77
C ARG A 169 6.99 -12.29 -13.01
N LEU A 170 8.12 -12.13 -13.68
CA LEU A 170 9.33 -11.52 -13.12
C LEU A 170 9.16 -10.01 -12.95
N PHE A 171 8.44 -9.37 -13.86
CA PHE A 171 8.13 -7.96 -13.79
C PHE A 171 7.20 -7.63 -12.61
N LEU A 172 6.25 -8.52 -12.30
CA LEU A 172 5.28 -8.33 -11.22
C LEU A 172 5.84 -8.64 -9.81
N LYS A 173 7.02 -9.24 -9.71
CA LYS A 173 7.72 -9.49 -8.44
C LYS A 173 8.56 -8.31 -7.99
#